data_dfea4a2136f4a9422376bbfcd7f1d8c3
#
_entry.id   dfea4a2136f4a9422376bbfcd7f1d8c3
#
_cell.length_a   1.000
_cell.length_b   1.000
_cell.length_c   1.000
_cell.angle_alpha   90.00
_cell.angle_beta   90.00
_cell.angle_gamma   90.00
#
_symmetry.space_group_name_H-M   'P 1'
#
loop_
_entity.id
_entity.type
_entity.pdbx_description
1 polymer ?
#
loop_
_entity_poly.entity_id
_entity_poly.type
_entity_poly.pdbx_seq_one_letter_code
_entity_poly.pdbx_strand_id
1 'polypeptide(L)'
;MIIEVDDAADERLNAFRWRERQLNTIAQRKAAQINNLESTGMFVAEGDLVVRRALEAGCKPSVVLCDPKCAKEFVADVSKQGGITLSASADVRREVTGLGVPLDAIGVFHRPTLLDAESLIGPSTRLVILDCIDNPSNVGAIARSACALGWDAMLLDTTSSDPLTRRALRVSMGTTFHLPYARITDISTTLTQLASRGFAVVGMTLTHPTKQVLPMNHIKLANSQPRALVLGSERLGLSDAALEACTILTNIPMAVGIDSLNVASAT
;
A
#
# COMPACT_ATOMS: atom_id res chain seq x y z
N MET A 1 -12.99 -23.80 -14.00
CA MET A 1 -14.01 -23.57 -15.05
C MET A 1 -13.99 -22.09 -15.42
N ILE A 2 -14.05 -21.77 -16.72
CA ILE A 2 -14.21 -20.38 -17.20
C ILE A 2 -15.67 -20.21 -17.57
N ILE A 3 -16.31 -19.14 -17.14
CA ILE A 3 -17.69 -18.81 -17.41
C ILE A 3 -17.71 -17.58 -18.33
N GLU A 4 -18.30 -17.69 -19.50
CA GLU A 4 -18.48 -16.58 -20.42
C GLU A 4 -19.62 -15.68 -19.97
N VAL A 5 -19.42 -14.36 -20.11
CA VAL A 5 -20.38 -13.31 -19.77
C VAL A 5 -20.46 -12.32 -20.92
N ASP A 6 -21.66 -12.22 -21.51
CA ASP A 6 -21.92 -11.40 -22.70
C ASP A 6 -22.65 -10.09 -22.36
N ASP A 7 -23.26 -10.01 -21.17
CA ASP A 7 -24.01 -8.85 -20.71
C ASP A 7 -23.29 -8.15 -19.55
N ALA A 8 -23.02 -6.87 -19.71
CA ALA A 8 -22.45 -6.04 -18.66
C ALA A 8 -23.35 -5.92 -17.43
N ALA A 9 -24.68 -6.12 -17.56
CA ALA A 9 -25.63 -6.10 -16.45
C ALA A 9 -25.63 -7.37 -15.59
N ASP A 10 -24.86 -8.40 -15.96
CA ASP A 10 -24.75 -9.63 -15.17
C ASP A 10 -24.37 -9.34 -13.72
N GLU A 11 -25.14 -9.89 -12.79
CA GLU A 11 -24.99 -9.65 -11.36
C GLU A 11 -23.61 -10.08 -10.82
N ARG A 12 -22.97 -11.08 -11.42
CA ARG A 12 -21.61 -11.53 -11.07
C ARG A 12 -20.56 -10.45 -11.27
N LEU A 13 -20.86 -9.43 -12.10
CA LEU A 13 -19.98 -8.29 -12.38
C LEU A 13 -20.15 -7.11 -11.40
N ASN A 14 -21.15 -7.16 -10.51
CA ASN A 14 -21.47 -6.04 -9.61
C ASN A 14 -20.29 -5.64 -8.71
N ALA A 15 -19.54 -6.62 -8.20
CA ALA A 15 -18.41 -6.36 -7.30
C ALA A 15 -17.30 -5.51 -7.94
N PHE A 16 -17.13 -5.58 -9.26
CA PHE A 16 -16.14 -4.77 -9.98
C PHE A 16 -16.52 -3.27 -10.04
N ARG A 17 -17.81 -2.93 -9.88
CA ARG A 17 -18.34 -1.56 -9.87
C ARG A 17 -18.36 -0.93 -8.49
N TRP A 18 -18.15 -1.72 -7.42
CA TRP A 18 -18.19 -1.20 -6.06
C TRP A 18 -17.11 -0.15 -5.83
N ARG A 19 -17.50 0.93 -5.14
CA ARG A 19 -16.58 1.97 -4.68
C ARG A 19 -15.77 1.45 -3.49
N GLU A 20 -14.63 2.06 -3.20
CA GLU A 20 -13.76 1.69 -2.08
C GLU A 20 -14.51 1.54 -0.75
N ARG A 21 -15.45 2.44 -0.46
CA ARG A 21 -16.29 2.39 0.75
C ARG A 21 -17.23 1.18 0.84
N GLN A 22 -17.55 0.55 -0.29
CA GLN A 22 -18.38 -0.66 -0.37
C GLN A 22 -17.53 -1.92 -0.27
N LEU A 23 -16.30 -1.85 -0.78
CA LEU A 23 -15.32 -2.94 -0.71
C LEU A 23 -14.76 -3.11 0.70
N ASN A 24 -14.57 -2.02 1.42
CA ASN A 24 -14.02 -1.99 2.77
C ASN A 24 -14.62 -0.84 3.57
N THR A 25 -15.66 -1.11 4.36
CA THR A 25 -16.36 -0.11 5.15
C THR A 25 -15.49 0.48 6.27
N ILE A 26 -15.83 1.68 6.74
CA ILE A 26 -15.12 2.30 7.88
C ILE A 26 -15.19 1.41 9.13
N ALA A 27 -16.34 0.75 9.37
CA ALA A 27 -16.50 -0.16 10.49
C ALA A 27 -15.57 -1.37 10.39
N GLN A 28 -15.46 -1.99 9.20
CA GLN A 28 -14.54 -3.09 8.95
C GLN A 28 -13.08 -2.69 9.16
N ARG A 29 -12.67 -1.50 8.66
CA ARG A 29 -11.32 -0.98 8.86
C ARG A 29 -10.98 -0.76 10.33
N LYS A 30 -11.90 -0.14 11.08
CA LYS A 30 -11.72 0.09 12.53
C LYS A 30 -11.68 -1.22 13.31
N ALA A 31 -12.57 -2.16 13.02
CA ALA A 31 -12.57 -3.46 13.68
C ALA A 31 -11.27 -4.25 13.45
N ALA A 32 -10.75 -4.25 12.22
CA ALA A 32 -9.47 -4.89 11.90
C ALA A 32 -8.28 -4.24 12.62
N GLN A 33 -8.31 -2.91 12.79
CA GLN A 33 -7.27 -2.16 13.52
C GLN A 33 -7.25 -2.46 15.03
N ILE A 34 -8.43 -2.63 15.65
CA ILE A 34 -8.55 -2.76 17.11
C ILE A 34 -8.38 -4.20 17.57
N ASN A 35 -8.83 -5.17 16.78
CA ASN A 35 -9.01 -6.54 17.24
C ASN A 35 -8.09 -7.58 16.58
N ASN A 36 -7.17 -7.19 15.69
CA ASN A 36 -6.37 -8.13 14.86
C ASN A 36 -7.25 -9.19 14.16
N LEU A 37 -8.51 -8.85 13.85
CA LEU A 37 -9.46 -9.77 13.25
C LEU A 37 -9.22 -9.88 11.75
N GLU A 38 -9.61 -11.03 11.19
CA GLU A 38 -9.67 -11.22 9.74
C GLU A 38 -10.41 -10.05 9.10
N SER A 39 -9.78 -9.42 8.13
CA SER A 39 -10.42 -8.34 7.38
C SER A 39 -11.56 -8.94 6.57
N THR A 40 -12.80 -8.60 6.92
CA THR A 40 -13.99 -9.06 6.20
C THR A 40 -14.23 -8.29 4.89
N GLY A 41 -13.39 -7.29 4.57
CA GLY A 41 -13.50 -6.47 3.38
C GLY A 41 -12.90 -7.12 2.14
N MET A 42 -13.12 -6.45 1.02
CA MET A 42 -12.57 -6.83 -0.28
C MET A 42 -11.69 -5.71 -0.84
N PHE A 43 -10.93 -6.03 -1.87
CA PHE A 43 -10.22 -5.06 -2.70
C PHE A 43 -10.29 -5.48 -4.17
N VAL A 44 -10.00 -4.54 -5.07
CA VAL A 44 -9.97 -4.80 -6.50
C VAL A 44 -8.57 -4.58 -7.04
N ALA A 45 -8.05 -5.60 -7.71
CA ALA A 45 -6.81 -5.57 -8.47
C ALA A 45 -7.13 -5.31 -9.95
N GLU A 46 -6.61 -4.22 -10.51
CA GLU A 46 -6.85 -3.79 -11.88
C GLU A 46 -5.61 -3.97 -12.74
N GLY A 47 -5.73 -4.75 -13.81
CA GLY A 47 -4.65 -5.13 -14.73
C GLY A 47 -4.07 -6.52 -14.43
N ASP A 48 -3.62 -7.20 -15.48
CA ASP A 48 -3.13 -8.57 -15.45
C ASP A 48 -1.97 -8.75 -14.46
N LEU A 49 -1.00 -7.84 -14.50
CA LEU A 49 0.16 -7.88 -13.59
C LEU A 49 -0.24 -7.74 -12.12
N VAL A 50 -1.20 -6.86 -11.81
CA VAL A 50 -1.67 -6.65 -10.43
C VAL A 50 -2.44 -7.87 -9.93
N VAL A 51 -3.28 -8.46 -10.80
CA VAL A 51 -4.02 -9.69 -10.50
C VAL A 51 -3.07 -10.86 -10.26
N ARG A 52 -2.03 -11.05 -11.12
CA ARG A 52 -1.01 -12.09 -10.93
C ARG A 52 -0.31 -11.95 -9.59
N ARG A 53 0.18 -10.76 -9.27
CA ARG A 53 0.86 -10.48 -7.98
C ARG A 53 -0.03 -10.72 -6.77
N ALA A 54 -1.32 -10.40 -6.86
CA ALA A 54 -2.27 -10.72 -5.80
C ALA A 54 -2.40 -12.24 -5.59
N LEU A 55 -2.52 -13.01 -6.68
CA LEU A 55 -2.59 -14.48 -6.63
C LEU A 55 -1.28 -15.09 -6.10
N GLU A 56 -0.13 -14.63 -6.59
CA GLU A 56 1.20 -15.06 -6.13
C GLU A 56 1.42 -14.80 -4.64
N ALA A 57 0.91 -13.66 -4.14
CA ALA A 57 0.93 -13.31 -2.72
C ALA A 57 -0.09 -14.11 -1.87
N GLY A 58 -0.86 -15.01 -2.49
CA GLY A 58 -1.84 -15.85 -1.77
C GLY A 58 -3.14 -15.13 -1.41
N CYS A 59 -3.43 -13.97 -2.00
CA CYS A 59 -4.70 -13.29 -1.80
C CYS A 59 -5.84 -14.13 -2.39
N LYS A 60 -6.87 -14.42 -1.58
CA LYS A 60 -8.00 -15.26 -1.98
C LYS A 60 -8.91 -14.52 -2.97
N PRO A 61 -9.01 -14.94 -4.25
CA PRO A 61 -9.92 -14.32 -5.21
C PRO A 61 -11.38 -14.70 -4.89
N SER A 62 -12.28 -13.74 -5.01
CA SER A 62 -13.72 -14.00 -5.11
C SER A 62 -14.08 -14.26 -6.58
N VAL A 63 -13.72 -13.34 -7.44
CA VAL A 63 -13.98 -13.43 -8.88
C VAL A 63 -12.88 -12.69 -9.67
N VAL A 64 -12.46 -13.26 -10.78
CA VAL A 64 -11.53 -12.63 -11.73
C VAL A 64 -12.21 -12.58 -13.11
N LEU A 65 -12.29 -11.39 -13.69
CA LEU A 65 -12.81 -11.12 -15.03
C LEU A 65 -11.63 -10.92 -15.99
N CYS A 66 -11.58 -11.70 -17.05
CA CYS A 66 -10.46 -11.70 -17.99
C CYS A 66 -10.91 -11.49 -19.45
N ASP A 67 -9.96 -11.03 -20.27
CA ASP A 67 -10.02 -11.24 -21.71
C ASP A 67 -10.09 -12.75 -22.03
N PRO A 68 -10.89 -13.19 -22.99
CA PRO A 68 -10.95 -14.60 -23.39
C PRO A 68 -9.58 -15.23 -23.71
N LYS A 69 -8.64 -14.44 -24.23
CA LYS A 69 -7.28 -14.90 -24.54
C LYS A 69 -6.45 -15.19 -23.29
N CYS A 70 -6.64 -14.38 -22.23
CA CYS A 70 -5.88 -14.49 -20.97
C CYS A 70 -6.55 -15.41 -19.93
N ALA A 71 -7.84 -15.70 -20.06
CA ALA A 71 -8.61 -16.43 -19.05
C ALA A 71 -8.01 -17.81 -18.69
N LYS A 72 -7.40 -18.50 -19.67
CA LYS A 72 -6.75 -19.80 -19.45
C LYS A 72 -5.54 -19.72 -18.54
N GLU A 73 -4.86 -18.57 -18.48
CA GLU A 73 -3.67 -18.35 -17.64
C GLU A 73 -4.05 -18.18 -16.17
N PHE A 74 -5.24 -17.63 -15.88
CA PHE A 74 -5.70 -17.34 -14.53
C PHE A 74 -6.53 -18.46 -13.91
N VAL A 75 -7.25 -19.25 -14.73
CA VAL A 75 -8.27 -20.19 -14.24
C VAL A 75 -7.74 -21.21 -13.24
N ALA A 76 -6.52 -21.70 -13.43
CA ALA A 76 -5.92 -22.71 -12.55
C ALA A 76 -5.68 -22.13 -11.15
N ASP A 77 -5.02 -20.99 -11.05
CA ASP A 77 -4.66 -20.34 -9.78
C ASP A 77 -5.90 -19.80 -9.05
N VAL A 78 -6.83 -19.20 -9.79
CA VAL A 78 -8.10 -18.70 -9.26
C VAL A 78 -8.94 -19.85 -8.67
N SER A 79 -9.08 -20.97 -9.42
CA SER A 79 -9.85 -22.13 -8.95
C SER A 79 -9.20 -22.82 -7.75
N LYS A 80 -7.85 -22.92 -7.73
CA LYS A 80 -7.10 -23.50 -6.60
C LYS A 80 -7.34 -22.75 -5.31
N GLN A 81 -7.57 -21.43 -5.40
CA GLN A 81 -7.82 -20.56 -4.25
C GLN A 81 -9.32 -20.31 -4.00
N GLY A 82 -10.21 -21.04 -4.68
CA GLY A 82 -11.65 -21.04 -4.44
C GLY A 82 -12.42 -19.92 -5.16
N GLY A 83 -11.80 -19.18 -6.07
CA GLY A 83 -12.43 -18.12 -6.83
C GLY A 83 -13.06 -18.60 -8.14
N ILE A 84 -13.78 -17.69 -8.81
CA ILE A 84 -14.46 -17.89 -10.09
C ILE A 84 -13.75 -17.09 -11.18
N THR A 85 -13.53 -17.70 -12.35
CA THR A 85 -12.99 -17.01 -13.52
C THR A 85 -14.12 -16.74 -14.50
N LEU A 86 -14.35 -15.45 -14.80
CA LEU A 86 -15.26 -14.96 -15.82
C LEU A 86 -14.45 -14.51 -17.04
N SER A 87 -15.03 -14.68 -18.22
CA SER A 87 -14.48 -14.22 -19.49
C SER A 87 -15.49 -13.35 -20.20
N ALA A 88 -15.09 -12.18 -20.69
CA ALA A 88 -15.99 -11.26 -21.38
C ALA A 88 -15.27 -10.49 -22.50
N SER A 89 -16.07 -9.98 -23.45
CA SER A 89 -15.62 -9.12 -24.54
C SER A 89 -14.97 -7.82 -24.02
N ALA A 90 -14.21 -7.15 -24.86
CA ALA A 90 -13.61 -5.86 -24.54
C ALA A 90 -14.64 -4.80 -24.14
N ASP A 91 -15.81 -4.81 -24.79
CA ASP A 91 -16.88 -3.84 -24.53
C ASP A 91 -17.48 -4.04 -23.14
N VAL A 92 -17.79 -5.27 -22.76
CA VAL A 92 -18.29 -5.61 -21.42
C VAL A 92 -17.25 -5.22 -20.36
N ARG A 93 -15.97 -5.56 -20.55
CA ARG A 93 -14.91 -5.22 -19.59
C ARG A 93 -14.71 -3.71 -19.44
N ARG A 94 -14.80 -2.96 -20.55
CA ARG A 94 -14.72 -1.48 -20.54
C ARG A 94 -15.87 -0.85 -19.75
N GLU A 95 -17.08 -1.33 -19.97
CA GLU A 95 -18.26 -0.84 -19.27
C GLU A 95 -18.22 -1.14 -17.77
N VAL A 96 -17.85 -2.36 -17.42
CA VAL A 96 -17.75 -2.81 -16.01
C VAL A 96 -16.73 -2.02 -15.22
N THR A 97 -15.58 -1.71 -15.80
CA THR A 97 -14.51 -1.00 -15.10
C THR A 97 -14.73 0.51 -15.06
N GLY A 98 -15.43 1.08 -16.02
CA GLY A 98 -15.59 2.53 -16.17
C GLY A 98 -14.29 3.29 -16.47
N LEU A 99 -13.21 2.58 -16.84
CA LEU A 99 -11.88 3.18 -17.07
C LEU A 99 -11.68 3.68 -18.51
N GLY A 100 -12.65 3.47 -19.38
CA GLY A 100 -12.56 3.86 -20.80
C GLY A 100 -11.71 2.92 -21.65
N VAL A 101 -10.89 2.07 -21.05
CA VAL A 101 -10.07 1.03 -21.70
C VAL A 101 -10.39 -0.35 -21.14
N PRO A 102 -10.43 -1.41 -21.97
CA PRO A 102 -10.63 -2.76 -21.48
C PRO A 102 -9.32 -3.27 -20.86
N LEU A 103 -9.35 -3.62 -19.59
CA LEU A 103 -8.23 -4.29 -18.94
C LEU A 103 -8.21 -5.78 -19.34
N ASP A 104 -7.03 -6.37 -19.47
CA ASP A 104 -6.87 -7.79 -19.80
C ASP A 104 -7.34 -8.69 -18.65
N ALA A 105 -7.15 -8.27 -17.42
CA ALA A 105 -7.71 -8.89 -16.24
C ALA A 105 -8.04 -7.88 -15.15
N ILE A 106 -9.08 -8.18 -14.38
CA ILE A 106 -9.45 -7.47 -13.16
C ILE A 106 -9.96 -8.50 -12.14
N GLY A 107 -9.53 -8.40 -10.88
CA GLY A 107 -9.92 -9.35 -9.85
C GLY A 107 -10.48 -8.67 -8.61
N VAL A 108 -11.50 -9.28 -8.02
CA VAL A 108 -12.01 -8.95 -6.69
C VAL A 108 -11.49 -10.00 -5.73
N PHE A 109 -10.82 -9.55 -4.69
CA PHE A 109 -10.15 -10.40 -3.71
C PHE A 109 -10.63 -10.09 -2.29
N HIS A 110 -10.62 -11.10 -1.44
CA HIS A 110 -10.75 -10.90 0.00
C HIS A 110 -9.50 -10.24 0.55
N ARG A 111 -9.66 -9.33 1.50
CA ARG A 111 -8.53 -8.69 2.15
C ARG A 111 -7.77 -9.69 3.01
N PRO A 112 -6.44 -9.68 2.99
CA PRO A 112 -5.65 -10.45 3.93
C PRO A 112 -5.84 -9.89 5.36
N THR A 113 -5.59 -10.74 6.36
CA THR A 113 -5.49 -10.30 7.75
C THR A 113 -4.35 -9.28 7.90
N LEU A 114 -4.60 -8.20 8.63
CA LEU A 114 -3.55 -7.23 8.92
C LEU A 114 -2.49 -7.87 9.81
N LEU A 115 -1.23 -7.60 9.49
CA LEU A 115 -0.11 -8.02 10.32
C LEU A 115 -0.03 -7.14 11.57
N ASP A 116 0.46 -7.73 12.65
CA ASP A 116 0.84 -6.97 13.84
C ASP A 116 2.15 -6.22 13.56
N ALA A 117 2.20 -4.93 13.94
CA ALA A 117 3.36 -4.10 13.72
C ALA A 117 4.63 -4.67 14.40
N GLU A 118 4.50 -5.22 15.61
CA GLU A 118 5.60 -5.85 16.33
C GLU A 118 6.21 -7.04 15.58
N SER A 119 5.38 -7.81 14.87
CA SER A 119 5.85 -8.94 14.07
C SER A 119 6.75 -8.56 12.90
N LEU A 120 6.70 -7.29 12.49
CA LEU A 120 7.49 -6.73 11.38
C LEU A 120 8.80 -6.09 11.85
N ILE A 121 9.04 -5.97 13.16
CA ILE A 121 10.18 -5.25 13.73
C ILE A 121 11.23 -6.24 14.22
N GLY A 122 12.28 -6.42 13.44
CA GLY A 122 13.44 -7.26 13.78
C GLY A 122 14.70 -6.43 14.02
N PRO A 123 15.80 -7.05 14.49
CA PRO A 123 17.04 -6.36 14.90
C PRO A 123 17.82 -5.70 13.76
N SER A 124 17.53 -6.02 12.50
CA SER A 124 18.18 -5.45 11.31
C SER A 124 17.17 -4.88 10.32
N THR A 125 15.93 -4.65 10.76
CA THR A 125 14.84 -4.25 9.89
C THR A 125 14.98 -2.82 9.39
N ARG A 126 14.63 -2.60 8.13
CA ARG A 126 14.51 -1.28 7.48
C ARG A 126 13.02 -1.00 7.26
N LEU A 127 12.51 -0.01 7.96
CA LEU A 127 11.10 0.36 7.97
C LEU A 127 10.86 1.67 7.23
N VAL A 128 9.82 1.72 6.42
CA VAL A 128 9.22 2.98 5.96
C VAL A 128 7.96 3.24 6.78
N ILE A 129 7.85 4.42 7.38
CA ILE A 129 6.73 4.80 8.25
C ILE A 129 6.00 5.98 7.62
N LEU A 130 4.70 5.84 7.43
CA LEU A 130 3.84 6.85 6.83
C LEU A 130 3.05 7.57 7.91
N ASP A 131 3.23 8.89 7.98
CA ASP A 131 2.57 9.80 8.89
C ASP A 131 1.61 10.71 8.12
N CYS A 132 0.31 10.48 8.23
CA CYS A 132 -0.75 11.25 7.57
C CYS A 132 -0.64 11.31 6.03
N ILE A 133 -0.21 10.25 5.38
CA ILE A 133 -0.19 10.15 3.91
C ILE A 133 -1.59 9.78 3.39
N ASP A 134 -2.43 10.76 3.15
CA ASP A 134 -3.83 10.60 2.77
C ASP A 134 -4.07 10.29 1.28
N ASN A 135 -3.08 10.59 0.42
CA ASN A 135 -3.16 10.32 -1.01
C ASN A 135 -2.77 8.87 -1.34
N PRO A 136 -3.72 8.03 -1.83
CA PRO A 136 -3.41 6.64 -2.17
C PRO A 136 -2.38 6.48 -3.28
N SER A 137 -2.21 7.49 -4.16
CA SER A 137 -1.15 7.45 -5.17
C SER A 137 0.23 7.50 -4.53
N ASN A 138 0.41 8.33 -3.50
CA ASN A 138 1.66 8.44 -2.78
C ASN A 138 1.96 7.16 -2.00
N VAL A 139 0.96 6.60 -1.31
CA VAL A 139 1.12 5.30 -0.62
C VAL A 139 1.57 4.21 -1.60
N GLY A 140 0.93 4.11 -2.77
CA GLY A 140 1.32 3.15 -3.80
C GLY A 140 2.73 3.37 -4.35
N ALA A 141 3.11 4.64 -4.60
CA ALA A 141 4.43 4.98 -5.11
C ALA A 141 5.53 4.74 -4.06
N ILE A 142 5.28 5.08 -2.79
CA ILE A 142 6.18 4.80 -1.67
C ILE A 142 6.36 3.29 -1.51
N ALA A 143 5.28 2.51 -1.50
CA ALA A 143 5.37 1.05 -1.41
C ALA A 143 6.21 0.45 -2.54
N ARG A 144 6.06 0.97 -3.77
CA ARG A 144 6.85 0.54 -4.93
C ARG A 144 8.33 0.87 -4.77
N SER A 145 8.66 2.10 -4.39
CA SER A 145 10.03 2.54 -4.16
C SER A 145 10.68 1.77 -3.01
N ALA A 146 9.98 1.65 -1.88
CA ALA A 146 10.45 0.91 -0.72
C ALA A 146 10.78 -0.55 -1.07
N CYS A 147 9.87 -1.23 -1.77
CA CYS A 147 10.10 -2.60 -2.24
C CYS A 147 11.33 -2.69 -3.16
N ALA A 148 11.44 -1.79 -4.14
CA ALA A 148 12.55 -1.77 -5.10
C ALA A 148 13.91 -1.47 -4.44
N LEU A 149 13.93 -0.65 -3.39
CA LEU A 149 15.13 -0.28 -2.65
C LEU A 149 15.44 -1.25 -1.50
N GLY A 150 14.65 -2.30 -1.34
CA GLY A 150 14.88 -3.37 -0.38
C GLY A 150 14.56 -2.98 1.05
N TRP A 151 13.55 -2.14 1.28
CA TRP A 151 12.96 -1.95 2.59
C TRP A 151 12.17 -3.20 2.98
N ASP A 152 12.16 -3.54 4.26
CA ASP A 152 11.64 -4.83 4.74
C ASP A 152 10.15 -4.78 5.06
N ALA A 153 9.65 -3.63 5.53
CA ALA A 153 8.24 -3.45 5.86
C ALA A 153 7.81 -1.97 5.83
N MET A 154 6.49 -1.76 5.82
CA MET A 154 5.89 -0.43 5.88
C MET A 154 4.90 -0.36 7.06
N LEU A 155 5.05 0.66 7.90
CA LEU A 155 4.07 0.97 8.95
C LEU A 155 3.27 2.22 8.55
N LEU A 156 1.98 2.22 8.82
CA LEU A 156 1.10 3.33 8.49
C LEU A 156 0.32 3.76 9.73
N ASP A 157 0.24 5.06 9.95
CA ASP A 157 -0.68 5.61 10.94
C ASP A 157 -2.16 5.33 10.56
N THR A 158 -3.09 5.68 11.45
CA THR A 158 -4.52 5.43 11.23
C THR A 158 -5.15 6.30 10.14
N THR A 159 -4.51 7.41 9.78
CA THR A 159 -5.03 8.40 8.82
C THR A 159 -4.47 8.23 7.41
N SER A 160 -3.32 7.58 7.28
CA SER A 160 -2.74 7.26 5.97
C SER A 160 -3.66 6.36 5.15
N SER A 161 -3.68 6.59 3.84
CA SER A 161 -4.48 5.83 2.89
C SER A 161 -4.14 4.33 2.92
N ASP A 162 -5.11 3.55 2.52
CA ASP A 162 -5.00 2.10 2.48
C ASP A 162 -4.17 1.65 1.25
N PRO A 163 -3.13 0.84 1.44
CA PRO A 163 -2.30 0.32 0.35
C PRO A 163 -3.03 -0.57 -0.66
N LEU A 164 -4.18 -1.15 -0.27
CA LEU A 164 -5.01 -2.00 -1.13
C LEU A 164 -6.14 -1.25 -1.85
N THR A 165 -6.14 0.08 -1.85
CA THR A 165 -7.04 0.82 -2.75
C THR A 165 -6.64 0.60 -4.21
N ARG A 166 -7.64 0.62 -5.12
CA ARG A 166 -7.39 0.49 -6.57
C ARG A 166 -6.28 1.43 -7.06
N ARG A 167 -6.30 2.68 -6.57
CA ARG A 167 -5.32 3.68 -6.97
C ARG A 167 -3.91 3.34 -6.48
N ALA A 168 -3.76 2.93 -5.22
CA ALA A 168 -2.46 2.53 -4.67
C ALA A 168 -1.91 1.28 -5.37
N LEU A 169 -2.75 0.27 -5.57
CA LEU A 169 -2.38 -0.96 -6.29
C LEU A 169 -1.96 -0.69 -7.74
N ARG A 170 -2.66 0.19 -8.44
CA ARG A 170 -2.33 0.56 -9.81
C ARG A 170 -1.00 1.31 -9.89
N VAL A 171 -0.78 2.32 -9.03
CA VAL A 171 0.47 3.09 -9.00
C VAL A 171 1.65 2.21 -8.59
N SER A 172 1.47 1.34 -7.61
CA SER A 172 2.49 0.37 -7.21
C SER A 172 2.68 -0.76 -8.21
N MET A 173 1.79 -0.89 -9.21
CA MET A 173 1.74 -2.05 -10.11
C MET A 173 1.64 -3.39 -9.34
N GLY A 174 1.03 -3.37 -8.15
CA GLY A 174 0.89 -4.53 -7.26
C GLY A 174 2.16 -4.89 -6.46
N THR A 175 3.25 -4.09 -6.49
CA THR A 175 4.42 -4.36 -5.63
C THR A 175 4.10 -4.26 -4.14
N THR A 176 3.01 -3.58 -3.78
CA THR A 176 2.48 -3.56 -2.41
C THR A 176 2.30 -4.97 -1.81
N PHE A 177 2.00 -5.98 -2.62
CA PHE A 177 1.86 -7.36 -2.13
C PHE A 177 3.18 -8.00 -1.70
N HIS A 178 4.32 -7.44 -2.11
CA HIS A 178 5.66 -7.92 -1.73
C HIS A 178 6.26 -7.15 -0.54
N LEU A 179 5.59 -6.09 -0.08
CA LEU A 179 6.03 -5.29 1.08
C LEU A 179 5.07 -5.53 2.24
N PRO A 180 5.44 -6.32 3.24
CA PRO A 180 4.63 -6.48 4.44
C PRO A 180 4.29 -5.14 5.07
N TYR A 181 3.07 -4.96 5.53
CA TYR A 181 2.68 -3.70 6.17
C TYR A 181 1.73 -3.93 7.36
N ALA A 182 1.77 -3.00 8.28
CA ALA A 182 0.89 -2.96 9.43
C ALA A 182 0.42 -1.54 9.74
N ARG A 183 -0.67 -1.42 10.51
CA ARG A 183 -1.14 -0.14 11.03
C ARG A 183 -0.63 0.07 12.44
N ILE A 184 -0.28 1.33 12.75
CA ILE A 184 0.07 1.77 14.09
C ILE A 184 -0.96 2.78 14.58
N THR A 185 -1.30 2.73 15.85
CA THR A 185 -2.33 3.61 16.45
C THR A 185 -1.75 4.90 17.02
N ASP A 186 -0.49 4.84 17.47
CA ASP A 186 0.22 5.98 18.06
C ASP A 186 1.63 6.07 17.46
N ILE A 187 1.83 7.10 16.64
CA ILE A 187 3.11 7.32 15.96
C ILE A 187 4.23 7.66 16.95
N SER A 188 3.96 8.51 17.93
CA SER A 188 4.96 8.95 18.92
C SER A 188 5.49 7.78 19.74
N THR A 189 4.58 6.98 20.27
CA THR A 189 4.90 5.77 21.03
C THR A 189 5.71 4.79 20.19
N THR A 190 5.26 4.53 18.96
CA THR A 190 5.96 3.60 18.05
C THR A 190 7.38 4.07 17.74
N LEU A 191 7.57 5.35 17.36
CA LEU A 191 8.89 5.87 17.03
C LEU A 191 9.83 5.88 18.24
N THR A 192 9.31 6.23 19.44
CA THR A 192 10.08 6.19 20.70
C THR A 192 10.52 4.76 21.04
N GLN A 193 9.66 3.78 20.87
CA GLN A 193 9.99 2.36 21.07
C GLN A 193 11.04 1.88 20.07
N LEU A 194 10.95 2.25 18.79
CA LEU A 194 11.97 1.94 17.80
C LEU A 194 13.33 2.55 18.18
N ALA A 195 13.35 3.82 18.59
CA ALA A 195 14.57 4.49 19.05
C ALA A 195 15.20 3.77 20.26
N SER A 196 14.39 3.34 21.23
CA SER A 196 14.87 2.59 22.40
C SER A 196 15.46 1.22 22.07
N ARG A 197 15.07 0.63 20.92
CA ARG A 197 15.61 -0.62 20.36
C ARG A 197 16.82 -0.40 19.45
N GLY A 198 17.36 0.83 19.38
CA GLY A 198 18.56 1.16 18.62
C GLY A 198 18.31 1.51 17.14
N PHE A 199 17.06 1.69 16.72
CA PHE A 199 16.77 2.17 15.38
C PHE A 199 17.23 3.62 15.21
N ALA A 200 17.83 3.92 14.06
CA ALA A 200 17.92 5.29 13.58
C ALA A 200 16.54 5.69 13.03
N VAL A 201 15.80 6.51 13.78
CA VAL A 201 14.48 7.02 13.36
C VAL A 201 14.69 8.34 12.64
N VAL A 202 14.61 8.29 11.30
CA VAL A 202 14.97 9.39 10.40
C VAL A 202 13.69 10.03 9.86
N GLY A 203 13.39 11.24 10.29
CA GLY A 203 12.25 12.03 9.83
C GLY A 203 12.62 12.94 8.66
N MET A 204 11.87 12.88 7.57
CA MET A 204 12.03 13.77 6.41
C MET A 204 11.26 15.07 6.63
N THR A 205 12.00 16.20 6.77
CA THR A 205 11.40 17.53 6.93
C THR A 205 12.34 18.60 6.36
N LEU A 206 11.79 19.71 5.91
CA LEU A 206 12.59 20.83 5.37
C LEU A 206 13.29 21.60 6.48
N THR A 207 12.58 21.90 7.56
CA THR A 207 13.03 22.72 8.67
C THR A 207 12.45 22.22 9.99
N HIS A 208 13.05 22.62 11.09
CA HIS A 208 12.50 22.44 12.44
C HIS A 208 12.90 23.65 13.31
N PRO A 209 12.01 24.16 14.20
CA PRO A 209 12.29 25.38 14.96
C PRO A 209 13.45 25.25 15.95
N THR A 210 13.68 24.08 16.51
CA THR A 210 14.67 23.87 17.58
C THR A 210 15.66 22.73 17.30
N LYS A 211 15.29 21.72 16.50
CA LYS A 211 16.17 20.58 16.17
C LYS A 211 16.95 20.87 14.88
N GLN A 212 18.19 20.40 14.84
CA GLN A 212 18.99 20.48 13.62
C GLN A 212 18.45 19.54 12.55
N VAL A 213 18.23 20.06 11.34
CA VAL A 213 17.92 19.27 10.15
C VAL A 213 19.20 19.13 9.33
N LEU A 214 19.63 17.90 9.12
CA LEU A 214 20.85 17.58 8.38
C LEU A 214 20.53 17.28 6.92
N PRO A 215 21.31 17.75 5.95
CA PRO A 215 21.21 17.25 4.58
C PRO A 215 21.39 15.72 4.54
N MET A 216 20.61 15.01 3.75
CA MET A 216 20.61 13.54 3.69
C MET A 216 22.02 12.96 3.41
N ASN A 217 22.81 13.62 2.57
CA ASN A 217 24.17 13.20 2.24
C ASN A 217 25.17 13.32 3.41
N HIS A 218 24.79 13.99 4.50
CA HIS A 218 25.60 14.09 5.73
C HIS A 218 25.23 13.04 6.77
N ILE A 219 24.17 12.27 6.55
CA ILE A 219 23.78 11.21 7.47
C ILE A 219 24.64 9.98 7.21
N LYS A 220 25.29 9.51 8.27
CA LYS A 220 26.11 8.29 8.26
C LYS A 220 25.51 7.27 9.20
N LEU A 221 24.94 6.21 8.66
CA LEU A 221 24.41 5.08 9.42
C LEU A 221 25.25 3.84 9.10
N ALA A 222 25.55 3.03 10.11
CA ALA A 222 26.18 1.74 9.89
C ALA A 222 25.24 0.82 9.07
N ASN A 223 25.79 0.00 8.18
CA ASN A 223 25.00 -0.89 7.35
C ASN A 223 24.14 -1.86 8.17
N SER A 224 24.61 -2.30 9.30
CA SER A 224 23.91 -3.20 10.23
C SER A 224 22.93 -2.48 11.15
N GLN A 225 22.89 -1.15 11.17
CA GLN A 225 21.99 -0.40 12.06
C GLN A 225 20.56 -0.47 11.52
N PRO A 226 19.59 -0.93 12.35
CA PRO A 226 18.20 -0.88 11.99
C PRO A 226 17.75 0.57 11.81
N ARG A 227 16.88 0.82 10.86
CA ARG A 227 16.46 2.18 10.53
C ARG A 227 15.01 2.28 10.18
N ALA A 228 14.41 3.42 10.50
CA ALA A 228 13.06 3.77 10.15
C ALA A 228 13.06 5.13 9.44
N LEU A 229 12.60 5.17 8.18
CA LEU A 229 12.39 6.41 7.44
C LEU A 229 10.94 6.85 7.65
N VAL A 230 10.75 8.03 8.21
CA VAL A 230 9.44 8.59 8.50
C VAL A 230 9.10 9.65 7.46
N LEU A 231 8.00 9.44 6.75
CA LEU A 231 7.51 10.29 5.66
C LEU A 231 6.19 10.92 6.05
N GLY A 232 6.11 12.24 5.98
CA GLY A 232 4.91 13.02 6.28
C GLY A 232 4.12 13.42 5.04
N SER A 233 2.92 13.98 5.25
CA SER A 233 2.07 14.46 4.17
C SER A 233 2.73 15.57 3.35
N GLU A 234 2.38 15.68 2.06
CA GLU A 234 2.92 16.73 1.17
C GLU A 234 2.56 18.14 1.62
N ARG A 235 1.39 18.30 2.26
CA ARG A 235 0.87 19.60 2.64
C ARG A 235 1.35 20.06 4.01
N LEU A 236 1.40 19.16 5.00
CA LEU A 236 1.68 19.51 6.40
C LEU A 236 3.04 19.00 6.86
N GLY A 237 3.70 18.15 6.07
CA GLY A 237 4.92 17.46 6.52
C GLY A 237 4.62 16.38 7.55
N LEU A 238 5.59 16.12 8.40
CA LEU A 238 5.45 15.25 9.57
C LEU A 238 4.62 15.93 10.64
N SER A 239 3.84 15.16 11.39
CA SER A 239 3.15 15.65 12.59
C SER A 239 4.15 16.07 13.66
N ASP A 240 3.75 16.99 14.55
CA ASP A 240 4.59 17.42 15.68
C ASP A 240 5.03 16.22 16.53
N ALA A 241 4.12 15.26 16.73
CA ALA A 241 4.39 14.03 17.47
C ALA A 241 5.48 13.17 16.81
N ALA A 242 5.47 13.07 15.48
CA ALA A 242 6.51 12.36 14.72
C ALA A 242 7.83 13.13 14.74
N LEU A 243 7.80 14.45 14.53
CA LEU A 243 8.99 15.32 14.57
C LEU A 243 9.72 15.21 15.91
N GLU A 244 8.98 15.23 17.03
CA GLU A 244 9.57 15.14 18.36
C GLU A 244 10.16 13.76 18.64
N ALA A 245 9.55 12.67 18.15
CA ALA A 245 10.00 11.31 18.38
C ALA A 245 11.13 10.85 17.43
N CYS A 246 11.37 11.55 16.32
CA CYS A 246 12.51 11.26 15.44
C CYS A 246 13.86 11.55 16.11
N THR A 247 14.82 10.62 15.96
CA THR A 247 16.19 10.78 16.48
C THR A 247 17.08 11.60 15.54
N ILE A 248 16.75 11.61 14.26
CA ILE A 248 17.43 12.37 13.20
C ILE A 248 16.37 13.05 12.35
N LEU A 249 16.57 14.35 12.08
CA LEU A 249 15.79 15.06 11.08
C LEU A 249 16.67 15.34 9.85
N THR A 250 16.12 15.10 8.67
CA THR A 250 16.87 15.24 7.42
C THR A 250 16.04 15.86 6.32
N ASN A 251 16.73 16.48 5.37
CA ASN A 251 16.13 16.96 4.12
C ASN A 251 16.93 16.47 2.90
N ILE A 252 16.29 16.52 1.75
CA ILE A 252 16.94 16.39 0.46
C ILE A 252 17.32 17.82 0.04
N PRO A 253 18.61 18.14 -0.18
CA PRO A 253 19.01 19.43 -0.69
C PRO A 253 18.37 19.70 -2.05
N MET A 254 17.67 20.83 -2.19
CA MET A 254 16.97 21.21 -3.39
C MET A 254 17.57 22.47 -4.02
N ALA A 255 17.29 22.68 -5.31
CA ALA A 255 17.67 23.91 -6.00
C ALA A 255 16.95 25.14 -5.41
N VAL A 256 17.56 26.31 -5.53
CA VAL A 256 16.98 27.57 -5.06
C VAL A 256 15.62 27.80 -5.72
N GLY A 257 14.61 28.11 -4.90
CA GLY A 257 13.25 28.37 -5.36
C GLY A 257 12.34 27.13 -5.51
N ILE A 258 12.82 25.95 -5.12
CA ILE A 258 12.03 24.71 -5.04
C ILE A 258 11.83 24.35 -3.58
N ASP A 259 10.56 24.32 -3.14
CA ASP A 259 10.22 24.17 -1.72
C ASP A 259 9.84 22.73 -1.33
N SER A 260 9.52 21.86 -2.30
CA SER A 260 9.11 20.49 -2.00
C SER A 260 9.32 19.54 -3.18
N LEU A 261 9.45 18.25 -2.85
CA LEU A 261 9.34 17.13 -3.77
C LEU A 261 8.08 16.34 -3.42
N ASN A 262 7.56 15.58 -4.41
CA ASN A 262 6.57 14.56 -4.10
C ASN A 262 7.15 13.60 -3.06
N VAL A 263 6.36 13.30 -2.01
CA VAL A 263 6.82 12.47 -0.88
C VAL A 263 7.31 11.09 -1.32
N ALA A 264 6.74 10.52 -2.37
CA ALA A 264 7.20 9.25 -2.91
C ALA A 264 8.56 9.33 -3.61
N SER A 265 9.02 10.52 -3.99
CA SER A 265 10.37 10.72 -4.54
C SER A 265 11.43 10.85 -3.43
N ALA A 266 10.98 11.03 -2.19
CA ALA A 266 11.84 11.09 -1.00
C ALA A 266 12.10 9.72 -0.36
N THR A 267 11.45 8.65 -0.89
CA THR A 267 11.63 7.27 -0.44
C THR A 267 12.83 6.64 -1.13
#